data_99e275ebb8ca23b00192d526510cb5bb
#
_entry.id   99e275ebb8ca23b00192d526510cb5bb
#
_cell.length_a   1.000
_cell.length_b   1.000
_cell.length_c   1.000
_cell.angle_alpha   90.00
_cell.angle_beta   90.00
_cell.angle_gamma   90.00
#
_symmetry.space_group_name_H-M   'P 1'
#
loop_
_entity.id
_entity.type
_entity.pdbx_description
1 polymer ?
#
loop_
_entity_poly.entity_id
_entity_poly.type
_entity_poly.pdbx_seq_one_letter_code
_entity_poly.pdbx_strand_id
1 'polypeptide(L)'
;MNLFLSVTYAIGLYGAYLAGTFHRIEQPNSQSQRSVPYGTLLLTLAIAIPTTLQFFFPSLLPLFERNYERFLAGDWWRLVTSLFVQDGGIAGSIFNLVSLILVGVVAERLWGSRRWLVIFFTGGLLSQLIAFAWQPIGAGNSVANFSLARSVAVFCLTLLDAPRIVKVAATLALAAGLILLLLTDIHGAAMLFGASIAWLLRRLDRHRSEG
;
A
#
# COMPACT_ATOMS: atom_id res chain seq x y z
N MET A 1 18.05 7.84 -6.09
CA MET A 1 16.82 7.34 -6.76
C MET A 1 16.66 8.08 -8.08
N ASN A 2 16.40 7.38 -9.19
CA ASN A 2 16.24 7.99 -10.52
C ASN A 2 14.92 8.81 -10.54
N LEU A 3 14.92 10.01 -11.14
CA LEU A 3 13.74 10.90 -11.26
C LEU A 3 12.53 10.17 -11.86
N PHE A 4 12.75 9.32 -12.86
CA PHE A 4 11.71 8.53 -13.50
C PHE A 4 10.99 7.61 -12.50
N LEU A 5 11.72 6.87 -11.68
CA LEU A 5 11.15 6.01 -10.63
C LEU A 5 10.39 6.83 -9.58
N SER A 6 10.96 7.97 -9.15
CA SER A 6 10.29 8.85 -8.18
C SER A 6 8.95 9.35 -8.69
N VAL A 7 8.89 9.79 -9.96
CA VAL A 7 7.66 10.22 -10.61
C VAL A 7 6.67 9.07 -10.75
N THR A 8 7.13 7.89 -11.11
CA THR A 8 6.28 6.69 -11.24
C THR A 8 5.68 6.28 -9.90
N TYR A 9 6.46 6.33 -8.81
CA TYR A 9 5.95 6.10 -7.46
C TYR A 9 4.90 7.14 -7.05
N ALA A 10 5.18 8.42 -7.31
CA ALA A 10 4.24 9.49 -7.02
C ALA A 10 2.91 9.31 -7.78
N ILE A 11 2.95 9.05 -9.08
CA ILE A 11 1.75 8.77 -9.89
C ILE A 11 1.00 7.56 -9.32
N GLY A 12 1.72 6.51 -8.98
CA GLY A 12 1.15 5.29 -8.43
C GLY A 12 0.39 5.49 -7.13
N LEU A 13 0.94 6.23 -6.19
CA LEU A 13 0.35 6.48 -4.88
C LEU A 13 -0.68 7.62 -4.93
N TYR A 14 -0.27 8.78 -5.43
CA TYR A 14 -1.12 9.97 -5.41
C TYR A 14 -2.24 9.94 -6.45
N GLY A 15 -2.06 9.25 -7.58
CA GLY A 15 -3.16 9.00 -8.52
C GLY A 15 -4.30 8.21 -7.88
N ALA A 16 -3.98 7.17 -7.13
CA ALA A 16 -4.98 6.40 -6.38
C ALA A 16 -5.61 7.22 -5.24
N TYR A 17 -4.80 7.98 -4.50
CA TYR A 17 -5.28 8.91 -3.47
C TYR A 17 -6.27 9.93 -4.04
N LEU A 18 -5.93 10.57 -5.16
CA LEU A 18 -6.82 11.54 -5.83
C LEU A 18 -8.11 10.87 -6.31
N ALA A 19 -8.03 9.71 -6.97
CA ALA A 19 -9.21 8.99 -7.43
C ALA A 19 -10.19 8.70 -6.28
N GLY A 20 -9.69 8.16 -5.16
CA GLY A 20 -10.51 7.85 -4.01
C GLY A 20 -11.06 9.10 -3.29
N THR A 21 -10.28 10.18 -3.25
CA THR A 21 -10.70 11.44 -2.64
C THR A 21 -11.80 12.11 -3.46
N PHE A 22 -11.65 12.21 -4.79
CA PHE A 22 -12.69 12.77 -5.67
C PHE A 22 -13.97 11.95 -5.61
N HIS A 23 -13.88 10.62 -5.64
CA HIS A 23 -15.06 9.77 -5.47
C HIS A 23 -15.81 10.08 -4.16
N ARG A 24 -15.07 10.32 -3.07
CA ARG A 24 -15.67 10.62 -1.76
C ARG A 24 -16.33 11.99 -1.70
N ILE A 25 -15.76 13.01 -2.34
CA ILE A 25 -16.33 14.36 -2.36
C ILE A 25 -17.71 14.35 -3.02
N GLU A 26 -17.92 13.49 -4.02
CA GLU A 26 -19.20 13.36 -4.71
C GLU A 26 -20.27 12.58 -3.95
N GLN A 27 -19.89 11.85 -2.90
CA GLN A 27 -20.82 11.10 -2.05
C GLN A 27 -20.76 11.55 -0.57
N PRO A 28 -21.06 12.80 -0.25
CA PRO A 28 -20.78 13.38 1.08
C PRO A 28 -21.58 12.77 2.23
N ASN A 29 -22.63 12.01 1.97
CA ASN A 29 -23.55 11.49 2.98
C ASN A 29 -23.32 10.00 3.34
N SER A 30 -22.28 9.34 2.84
CA SER A 30 -22.03 7.96 3.21
C SER A 30 -21.55 7.87 4.68
N GLN A 31 -22.12 6.95 5.45
CA GLN A 31 -21.78 6.70 6.86
C GLN A 31 -20.28 6.38 7.04
N SER A 32 -19.67 5.77 6.02
CA SER A 32 -18.22 5.48 5.94
C SER A 32 -17.34 6.74 5.93
N GLN A 33 -17.87 7.90 5.50
CA GLN A 33 -17.10 9.15 5.47
C GLN A 33 -16.89 9.77 6.85
N ARG A 34 -17.80 9.51 7.78
CA ARG A 34 -17.80 10.09 9.14
C ARG A 34 -16.93 9.29 10.11
N SER A 35 -16.53 8.08 9.74
CA SER A 35 -15.72 7.23 10.63
C SER A 35 -14.29 7.77 10.73
N VAL A 36 -13.77 7.83 11.95
CA VAL A 36 -12.36 8.10 12.20
C VAL A 36 -11.55 6.90 11.71
N PRO A 37 -10.50 7.08 10.89
CA PRO A 37 -9.68 5.99 10.36
C PRO A 37 -8.68 5.49 11.43
N TYR A 38 -9.20 4.89 12.49
CA TYR A 38 -8.38 4.41 13.62
C TYR A 38 -7.33 3.38 13.21
N GLY A 39 -7.64 2.51 12.25
CA GLY A 39 -6.69 1.51 11.75
C GLY A 39 -5.46 2.18 11.14
N THR A 40 -5.66 3.16 10.26
CA THR A 40 -4.57 3.92 9.65
C THR A 40 -3.76 4.67 10.71
N LEU A 41 -4.42 5.35 11.65
CA LEU A 41 -3.72 6.12 12.69
C LEU A 41 -2.89 5.21 13.61
N LEU A 42 -3.47 4.12 14.09
CA LEU A 42 -2.79 3.17 14.97
C LEU A 42 -1.62 2.48 14.26
N LEU A 43 -1.81 2.05 13.01
CA LEU A 43 -0.75 1.41 12.25
C LEU A 43 0.37 2.40 11.89
N THR A 44 0.03 3.65 11.56
CA THR A 44 1.05 4.70 11.33
C THR A 44 1.90 4.91 12.58
N LEU A 45 1.29 4.97 13.76
CA LEU A 45 2.03 5.06 15.03
C LEU A 45 2.89 3.83 15.28
N ALA A 46 2.34 2.63 15.05
CA ALA A 46 3.06 1.36 15.22
C ALA A 46 4.30 1.26 14.30
N ILE A 47 4.26 1.85 13.12
CA ILE A 47 5.40 1.91 12.19
C ILE A 47 6.32 3.09 12.54
N ALA A 48 5.78 4.24 12.89
CA ALA A 48 6.58 5.44 13.18
C ALA A 48 7.50 5.26 14.39
N ILE A 49 7.06 4.53 15.41
CA ILE A 49 7.86 4.27 16.62
C ILE A 49 9.15 3.53 16.29
N PRO A 50 9.14 2.30 15.73
CA PRO A 50 10.38 1.59 15.40
C PRO A 50 11.19 2.29 14.30
N THR A 51 10.52 2.95 13.33
CA THR A 51 11.19 3.79 12.34
C THR A 51 11.97 4.95 12.98
N THR A 52 11.43 5.60 14.00
CA THR A 52 12.14 6.66 14.72
C THR A 52 13.28 6.07 15.56
N LEU A 53 13.02 4.98 16.26
CA LEU A 53 14.03 4.34 17.10
C LEU A 53 15.24 3.83 16.30
N GLN A 54 15.06 3.37 15.07
CA GLN A 54 16.18 2.90 14.23
C GLN A 54 17.21 4.01 13.93
N PHE A 55 16.85 5.29 13.95
CA PHE A 55 17.79 6.40 13.76
C PHE A 55 18.67 6.64 15.00
N PHE A 56 18.19 6.27 16.18
CA PHE A 56 18.96 6.32 17.43
C PHE A 56 19.71 5.01 17.69
N PHE A 57 19.15 3.90 17.24
CA PHE A 57 19.70 2.56 17.40
C PHE A 57 19.83 1.88 16.02
N PRO A 58 20.92 2.18 15.24
CA PRO A 58 21.08 1.70 13.87
C PRO A 58 21.04 0.16 13.70
N SER A 59 21.30 -0.59 14.77
CA SER A 59 21.22 -2.07 14.78
C SER A 59 19.78 -2.60 14.60
N LEU A 60 18.76 -1.78 14.80
CA LEU A 60 17.37 -2.21 14.63
C LEU A 60 17.03 -2.51 13.16
N LEU A 61 17.57 -1.74 12.22
CA LEU A 61 17.30 -1.97 10.82
C LEU A 61 17.76 -3.37 10.37
N PRO A 62 19.04 -3.76 10.50
CA PRO A 62 19.50 -5.10 10.09
C PRO A 62 18.89 -6.23 10.92
N LEU A 63 18.39 -5.95 12.14
CA LEU A 63 17.68 -6.94 12.94
C LEU A 63 16.29 -7.25 12.39
N PHE A 64 15.56 -6.26 11.88
CA PHE A 64 14.16 -6.38 11.50
C PHE A 64 13.90 -6.35 9.99
N GLU A 65 14.86 -5.95 9.15
CA GLU A 65 14.73 -5.94 7.70
C GLU A 65 14.52 -7.35 7.12
N ARG A 66 13.85 -7.44 5.99
CA ARG A 66 13.81 -8.66 5.18
C ARG A 66 15.23 -9.01 4.75
N ASN A 67 15.61 -10.28 4.95
CA ASN A 67 16.89 -10.83 4.53
C ASN A 67 16.67 -12.29 4.14
N TYR A 68 16.98 -12.64 2.88
CA TYR A 68 16.71 -13.97 2.33
C TYR A 68 17.47 -15.09 3.06
N GLU A 69 18.75 -14.88 3.35
CA GLU A 69 19.58 -15.88 4.04
C GLU A 69 19.04 -16.14 5.44
N ARG A 70 18.67 -15.09 6.16
CA ARG A 70 18.06 -15.20 7.49
C ARG A 70 16.69 -15.86 7.45
N PHE A 71 15.91 -15.58 6.42
CA PHE A 71 14.62 -16.25 6.21
C PHE A 71 14.80 -17.76 6.04
N LEU A 72 15.77 -18.20 5.24
CA LEU A 72 16.11 -19.62 5.09
C LEU A 72 16.65 -20.25 6.38
N ALA A 73 17.29 -19.47 7.22
CA ALA A 73 17.77 -19.90 8.55
C ALA A 73 16.66 -19.97 9.62
N GLY A 74 15.39 -19.63 9.25
CA GLY A 74 14.23 -19.74 10.16
C GLY A 74 13.70 -18.39 10.68
N ASP A 75 14.31 -17.25 10.32
CA ASP A 75 13.87 -15.91 10.74
C ASP A 75 12.67 -15.42 9.88
N TRP A 76 11.64 -16.26 9.66
CA TRP A 76 10.49 -15.93 8.81
C TRP A 76 9.68 -14.73 9.28
N TRP A 77 9.73 -14.38 10.55
CA TRP A 77 9.09 -13.19 11.14
C TRP A 77 9.59 -11.87 10.53
N ARG A 78 10.77 -11.87 9.89
CA ARG A 78 11.35 -10.71 9.19
C ARG A 78 10.48 -10.24 8.01
N LEU A 79 9.65 -11.09 7.44
CA LEU A 79 8.66 -10.68 6.45
C LEU A 79 7.67 -9.66 7.03
N VAL A 80 7.28 -9.84 8.29
CA VAL A 80 6.37 -8.93 8.97
C VAL A 80 7.11 -7.69 9.49
N THR A 81 8.22 -7.89 10.20
CA THR A 81 8.93 -6.80 10.88
C THR A 81 9.57 -5.83 9.90
N SER A 82 9.94 -6.27 8.70
CA SER A 82 10.46 -5.40 7.65
C SER A 82 9.46 -4.33 7.18
N LEU A 83 8.17 -4.50 7.45
CA LEU A 83 7.16 -3.47 7.19
C LEU A 83 7.18 -2.34 8.24
N PHE A 84 7.88 -2.51 9.35
CA PHE A 84 7.89 -1.57 10.48
C PHE A 84 9.18 -0.76 10.62
N VAL A 85 10.22 -1.10 9.86
CA VAL A 85 11.48 -0.38 9.75
C VAL A 85 11.68 0.11 8.31
N GLN A 86 12.58 1.06 8.07
CA GLN A 86 12.70 1.74 6.78
C GLN A 86 14.15 1.80 6.32
N ASP A 87 14.46 1.34 5.12
CA ASP A 87 15.81 1.37 4.53
C ASP A 87 16.09 2.61 3.67
N GLY A 88 15.07 3.42 3.38
CA GLY A 88 15.17 4.64 2.56
C GLY A 88 15.73 5.87 3.29
N GLY A 89 16.30 5.73 4.49
CA GLY A 89 16.76 6.84 5.32
C GLY A 89 15.60 7.76 5.77
N ILE A 90 15.92 8.96 6.21
CA ILE A 90 14.92 9.92 6.74
C ILE A 90 13.88 10.29 5.66
N ALA A 91 14.33 10.63 4.46
CA ALA A 91 13.45 11.07 3.38
C ALA A 91 12.48 9.95 2.94
N GLY A 92 12.99 8.72 2.78
CA GLY A 92 12.17 7.55 2.45
C GLY A 92 11.18 7.21 3.56
N SER A 93 11.59 7.32 4.81
CA SER A 93 10.72 7.10 5.97
C SER A 93 9.57 8.10 6.02
N ILE A 94 9.84 9.39 5.84
CA ILE A 94 8.82 10.44 5.77
C ILE A 94 7.86 10.18 4.61
N PHE A 95 8.40 9.89 3.42
CA PHE A 95 7.59 9.58 2.24
C PHE A 95 6.65 8.40 2.49
N ASN A 96 7.15 7.31 3.09
CA ASN A 96 6.37 6.11 3.37
C ASN A 96 5.27 6.35 4.42
N LEU A 97 5.58 7.06 5.50
CA LEU A 97 4.59 7.38 6.54
C LEU A 97 3.51 8.35 6.03
N VAL A 98 3.89 9.40 5.29
CA VAL A 98 2.95 10.33 4.66
C VAL A 98 2.06 9.60 3.66
N SER A 99 2.64 8.73 2.82
CA SER A 99 1.88 7.92 1.87
C SER A 99 0.90 6.97 2.57
N LEU A 100 1.30 6.36 3.71
CA LEU A 100 0.42 5.53 4.51
C LEU A 100 -0.76 6.35 5.05
N ILE A 101 -0.54 7.53 5.57
CA ILE A 101 -1.61 8.40 6.06
C ILE A 101 -2.57 8.76 4.91
N LEU A 102 -2.07 9.27 3.80
CA LEU A 102 -2.90 9.74 2.70
C LEU A 102 -3.71 8.60 2.05
N VAL A 103 -3.01 7.57 1.59
CA VAL A 103 -3.64 6.43 0.91
C VAL A 103 -4.41 5.57 1.90
N GLY A 104 -3.86 5.35 3.10
CA GLY A 104 -4.46 4.53 4.14
C GLY A 104 -5.82 5.07 4.60
N VAL A 105 -5.92 6.38 4.88
CA VAL A 105 -7.19 7.02 5.25
C VAL A 105 -8.26 6.84 4.17
N VAL A 106 -7.90 7.03 2.91
CA VAL A 106 -8.84 6.84 1.79
C VAL A 106 -9.24 5.38 1.67
N ALA A 107 -8.26 4.47 1.68
CA ALA A 107 -8.51 3.04 1.55
C ALA A 107 -9.33 2.48 2.73
N GLU A 108 -9.03 2.88 3.98
CA GLU A 108 -9.78 2.43 5.15
C GLU A 108 -11.24 2.86 5.10
N ARG A 109 -11.50 4.09 4.64
CA ARG A 109 -12.87 4.59 4.48
C ARG A 109 -13.65 3.94 3.35
N LEU A 110 -12.98 3.46 2.29
CA LEU A 110 -13.60 2.73 1.19
C LEU A 110 -13.88 1.26 1.53
N TRP A 111 -12.94 0.61 2.22
CA TRP A 111 -12.98 -0.83 2.47
C TRP A 111 -13.46 -1.21 3.87
N GLY A 112 -13.43 -0.26 4.83
CA GLY A 112 -13.53 -0.53 6.26
C GLY A 112 -12.24 -1.12 6.83
N SER A 113 -12.01 -0.93 8.15
CA SER A 113 -10.72 -1.24 8.81
C SER A 113 -10.30 -2.71 8.66
N ARG A 114 -11.25 -3.67 8.69
CA ARG A 114 -10.91 -5.11 8.57
C ARG A 114 -10.34 -5.46 7.20
N ARG A 115 -11.03 -5.07 6.11
CA ARG A 115 -10.57 -5.34 4.74
C ARG A 115 -9.31 -4.55 4.43
N TRP A 116 -9.21 -3.33 4.91
CA TRP A 116 -8.03 -2.48 4.80
C TRP A 116 -6.79 -3.17 5.40
N LEU A 117 -6.89 -3.72 6.64
CA LEU A 117 -5.80 -4.50 7.26
C LEU A 117 -5.43 -5.73 6.42
N VAL A 118 -6.43 -6.46 5.92
CA VAL A 118 -6.18 -7.62 5.05
C VAL A 118 -5.40 -7.20 3.80
N ILE A 119 -5.80 -6.13 3.12
CA ILE A 119 -5.11 -5.65 1.91
C ILE A 119 -3.68 -5.22 2.25
N PHE A 120 -3.49 -4.45 3.33
CA PHE A 120 -2.19 -3.98 3.77
C PHE A 120 -1.23 -5.14 4.05
N PHE A 121 -1.61 -6.04 4.95
CA PHE A 121 -0.72 -7.12 5.36
C PHE A 121 -0.56 -8.19 4.29
N THR A 122 -1.65 -8.67 3.67
CA THR A 122 -1.54 -9.71 2.64
C THR A 122 -0.78 -9.19 1.42
N GLY A 123 -1.12 -8.00 0.93
CA GLY A 123 -0.42 -7.39 -0.21
C GLY A 123 1.04 -7.08 0.11
N GLY A 124 1.33 -6.56 1.31
CA GLY A 124 2.69 -6.31 1.78
C GLY A 124 3.51 -7.59 1.90
N LEU A 125 3.01 -8.61 2.60
CA LEU A 125 3.72 -9.87 2.82
C LEU A 125 3.97 -10.65 1.53
N LEU A 126 2.98 -10.76 0.64
CA LEU A 126 3.17 -11.41 -0.66
C LEU A 126 4.20 -10.67 -1.52
N SER A 127 4.21 -9.33 -1.47
CA SER A 127 5.24 -8.53 -2.14
C SER A 127 6.63 -8.76 -1.55
N GLN A 128 6.75 -8.90 -0.23
CA GLN A 128 8.02 -9.23 0.43
C GLN A 128 8.54 -10.63 0.03
N LEU A 129 7.65 -11.61 -0.21
CA LEU A 129 8.05 -12.93 -0.72
C LEU A 129 8.59 -12.85 -2.16
N ILE A 130 7.89 -12.14 -3.06
CA ILE A 130 8.36 -11.91 -4.44
C ILE A 130 9.69 -11.15 -4.45
N ALA A 131 9.85 -10.23 -3.51
CA ALA A 131 11.06 -9.42 -3.40
C ALA A 131 12.34 -10.25 -3.18
N PHE A 132 12.25 -11.45 -2.64
CA PHE A 132 13.42 -12.32 -2.54
C PHE A 132 14.06 -12.64 -3.90
N ALA A 133 13.30 -12.62 -4.99
CA ALA A 133 13.83 -12.82 -6.33
C ALA A 133 14.51 -11.56 -6.92
N TRP A 134 14.13 -10.36 -6.47
CA TRP A 134 14.58 -9.09 -7.07
C TRP A 134 15.43 -8.23 -6.12
N GLN A 135 15.06 -8.23 -4.85
CA GLN A 135 15.68 -7.45 -3.78
C GLN A 135 15.71 -8.29 -2.50
N PRO A 136 16.69 -9.18 -2.31
CA PRO A 136 16.71 -10.14 -1.20
C PRO A 136 16.83 -9.51 0.19
N ILE A 137 17.32 -8.28 0.27
CA ILE A 137 17.41 -7.48 1.50
C ILE A 137 16.60 -6.20 1.30
N GLY A 138 15.89 -5.74 2.33
CA GLY A 138 15.18 -4.48 2.29
C GLY A 138 14.14 -4.33 3.40
N ALA A 139 13.66 -3.12 3.57
CA ALA A 139 12.66 -2.75 4.57
C ALA A 139 11.79 -1.59 4.13
N GLY A 140 10.58 -1.53 4.67
CA GLY A 140 9.65 -0.44 4.44
C GLY A 140 8.21 -0.90 4.22
N ASN A 141 7.29 -0.09 4.71
CA ASN A 141 5.85 -0.31 4.48
C ASN A 141 5.39 0.12 3.08
N SER A 142 6.29 0.58 2.22
CA SER A 142 5.97 1.09 0.88
C SER A 142 5.21 0.06 0.03
N VAL A 143 5.61 -1.20 0.02
CA VAL A 143 4.92 -2.26 -0.74
C VAL A 143 3.46 -2.43 -0.28
N ALA A 144 3.20 -2.34 1.02
CA ALA A 144 1.84 -2.39 1.56
C ALA A 144 1.04 -1.12 1.20
N ASN A 145 1.67 0.06 1.20
CA ASN A 145 1.06 1.30 0.73
C ASN A 145 0.67 1.21 -0.74
N PHE A 146 1.54 0.61 -1.58
CA PHE A 146 1.23 0.38 -2.99
C PHE A 146 0.08 -0.62 -3.18
N SER A 147 -0.01 -1.67 -2.37
CA SER A 147 -1.15 -2.59 -2.37
C SER A 147 -2.45 -1.86 -2.03
N LEU A 148 -2.46 -1.00 -1.00
CA LEU A 148 -3.61 -0.17 -0.67
C LEU A 148 -3.97 0.78 -1.83
N ALA A 149 -2.99 1.46 -2.41
CA ALA A 149 -3.23 2.38 -3.52
C ALA A 149 -3.89 1.65 -4.72
N ARG A 150 -3.43 0.44 -5.04
CA ARG A 150 -4.02 -0.35 -6.12
C ARG A 150 -5.43 -0.81 -5.79
N SER A 151 -5.69 -1.16 -4.54
CA SER A 151 -7.04 -1.51 -4.11
C SER A 151 -8.01 -0.34 -4.27
N VAL A 152 -7.59 0.88 -3.96
CA VAL A 152 -8.38 2.10 -4.19
C VAL A 152 -8.63 2.33 -5.69
N ALA A 153 -7.59 2.20 -6.53
CA ALA A 153 -7.73 2.37 -7.97
C ALA A 153 -8.72 1.36 -8.57
N VAL A 154 -8.62 0.08 -8.20
CA VAL A 154 -9.56 -0.96 -8.66
C VAL A 154 -10.97 -0.67 -8.15
N PHE A 155 -11.13 -0.28 -6.89
CA PHE A 155 -12.44 0.13 -6.35
C PHE A 155 -13.07 1.21 -7.23
N CYS A 156 -12.34 2.30 -7.49
CA CYS A 156 -12.83 3.43 -8.30
C CYS A 156 -13.18 3.02 -9.73
N LEU A 157 -12.39 2.13 -10.36
CA LEU A 157 -12.66 1.66 -11.72
C LEU A 157 -13.88 0.71 -11.80
N THR A 158 -14.25 0.05 -10.72
CA THR A 158 -15.43 -0.83 -10.66
C THR A 158 -16.74 -0.08 -10.45
N LEU A 159 -16.70 1.22 -10.24
CA LEU A 159 -17.87 2.09 -10.12
C LEU A 159 -18.37 2.50 -11.52
N LEU A 160 -19.61 2.15 -11.86
CA LEU A 160 -20.19 2.43 -13.17
C LEU A 160 -20.27 3.93 -13.43
N ASP A 161 -20.75 4.70 -12.45
CA ASP A 161 -21.01 6.14 -12.55
C ASP A 161 -19.84 7.01 -12.05
N ALA A 162 -18.62 6.44 -11.92
CA ALA A 162 -17.47 7.24 -11.51
C ALA A 162 -17.13 8.29 -12.57
N PRO A 163 -16.87 9.55 -12.16
CA PRO A 163 -16.48 10.62 -13.06
C PRO A 163 -15.25 10.28 -13.88
N ARG A 164 -15.14 10.91 -15.03
CA ARG A 164 -13.98 10.69 -15.91
C ARG A 164 -12.65 10.95 -15.22
N ILE A 165 -12.57 11.99 -14.40
CA ILE A 165 -11.33 12.33 -13.66
C ILE A 165 -10.92 11.21 -12.69
N VAL A 166 -11.88 10.59 -12.01
CA VAL A 166 -11.65 9.45 -11.10
C VAL A 166 -11.12 8.26 -11.88
N LYS A 167 -11.75 7.92 -13.02
CA LYS A 167 -11.32 6.82 -13.89
C LYS A 167 -9.92 7.05 -14.45
N VAL A 168 -9.62 8.27 -14.91
CA VAL A 168 -8.28 8.63 -15.42
C VAL A 168 -7.23 8.50 -14.32
N ALA A 169 -7.45 9.09 -13.15
CA ALA A 169 -6.49 9.02 -12.04
C ALA A 169 -6.24 7.56 -11.58
N ALA A 170 -7.30 6.75 -11.48
CA ALA A 170 -7.18 5.33 -11.14
C ALA A 170 -6.43 4.52 -12.22
N THR A 171 -6.68 4.79 -13.51
CA THR A 171 -5.97 4.15 -14.63
C THR A 171 -4.49 4.51 -14.62
N LEU A 172 -4.15 5.79 -14.43
CA LEU A 172 -2.76 6.24 -14.31
C LEU A 172 -2.05 5.57 -13.13
N ALA A 173 -2.75 5.43 -11.99
CA ALA A 173 -2.21 4.70 -10.87
C ALA A 173 -1.90 3.24 -11.25
N LEU A 174 -2.79 2.51 -11.90
CA LEU A 174 -2.54 1.13 -12.34
C LEU A 174 -1.42 1.05 -13.39
N ALA A 175 -1.39 1.96 -14.36
CA ALA A 175 -0.33 2.02 -15.38
C ALA A 175 1.06 2.21 -14.74
N ALA A 176 1.18 3.11 -13.76
CA ALA A 176 2.43 3.29 -13.03
C ALA A 176 2.90 1.99 -12.33
N GLY A 177 1.97 1.23 -11.75
CA GLY A 177 2.32 -0.06 -11.16
C GLY A 177 2.76 -1.11 -12.19
N LEU A 178 2.15 -1.13 -13.39
CA LEU A 178 2.58 -2.01 -14.47
C LEU A 178 4.00 -1.65 -14.94
N ILE A 179 4.31 -0.37 -15.05
CA ILE A 179 5.67 0.10 -15.37
C ILE A 179 6.67 -0.41 -14.32
N LEU A 180 6.36 -0.27 -13.03
CA LEU A 180 7.22 -0.77 -11.96
C LEU A 180 7.41 -2.29 -12.02
N LEU A 181 6.35 -3.05 -12.36
CA LEU A 181 6.45 -4.50 -12.54
C LEU A 181 7.38 -4.87 -13.70
N LEU A 182 7.27 -4.18 -14.83
CA LEU A 182 8.14 -4.40 -15.99
C LEU A 182 9.61 -4.05 -15.69
N LEU A 183 9.85 -3.13 -14.76
CA LEU A 183 11.18 -2.78 -14.27
C LEU A 183 11.68 -3.71 -13.14
N THR A 184 10.99 -4.82 -12.86
CA THR A 184 11.29 -5.75 -11.76
C THR A 184 11.39 -5.08 -10.38
N ASP A 185 10.60 -4.03 -10.20
CA ASP A 185 10.51 -3.32 -8.92
C ASP A 185 9.42 -3.98 -8.04
N ILE A 186 9.74 -4.17 -6.76
CA ILE A 186 8.83 -4.87 -5.81
C ILE A 186 7.48 -4.16 -5.63
N HIS A 187 7.43 -2.84 -5.84
CA HIS A 187 6.19 -2.09 -5.78
C HIS A 187 5.24 -2.42 -6.94
N GLY A 188 5.78 -2.93 -8.07
CA GLY A 188 4.99 -3.51 -9.14
C GLY A 188 4.32 -4.81 -8.74
N ALA A 189 5.01 -5.70 -7.98
CA ALA A 189 4.38 -6.91 -7.42
C ALA A 189 3.25 -6.55 -6.44
N ALA A 190 3.45 -5.53 -5.62
CA ALA A 190 2.41 -5.01 -4.71
C ALA A 190 1.13 -4.57 -5.47
N MET A 191 1.29 -4.08 -6.69
CA MET A 191 0.16 -3.76 -7.57
C MET A 191 -0.69 -5.00 -7.86
N LEU A 192 -0.07 -6.10 -8.27
CA LEU A 192 -0.80 -7.31 -8.61
C LEU A 192 -1.63 -7.81 -7.43
N PHE A 193 -1.02 -7.89 -6.25
CA PHE A 193 -1.71 -8.38 -5.07
C PHE A 193 -2.81 -7.43 -4.60
N GLY A 194 -2.53 -6.13 -4.50
CA GLY A 194 -3.54 -5.14 -4.11
C GLY A 194 -4.73 -5.09 -5.08
N ALA A 195 -4.48 -5.15 -6.38
CA ALA A 195 -5.52 -5.18 -7.39
C ALA A 195 -6.34 -6.47 -7.36
N SER A 196 -5.68 -7.64 -7.22
CA SER A 196 -6.35 -8.95 -7.19
C SER A 196 -7.25 -9.09 -5.96
N ILE A 197 -6.75 -8.69 -4.77
CA ILE A 197 -7.54 -8.72 -3.53
C ILE A 197 -8.75 -7.80 -3.66
N ALA A 198 -8.56 -6.59 -4.15
CA ALA A 198 -9.64 -5.63 -4.34
C ALA A 198 -10.71 -6.13 -5.32
N TRP A 199 -10.28 -6.68 -6.45
CA TRP A 199 -11.21 -7.26 -7.43
C TRP A 199 -12.03 -8.41 -6.84
N LEU A 200 -11.39 -9.30 -6.09
CA LEU A 200 -12.07 -10.41 -5.40
C LEU A 200 -13.11 -9.89 -4.41
N LEU A 201 -12.73 -8.92 -3.56
CA LEU A 201 -13.63 -8.33 -2.58
C LEU A 201 -14.85 -7.68 -3.25
N ARG A 202 -14.64 -6.93 -4.34
CA ARG A 202 -15.73 -6.31 -5.11
C ARG A 202 -16.66 -7.35 -5.73
N ARG A 203 -16.11 -8.46 -6.23
CA ARG A 203 -16.89 -9.56 -6.79
C ARG A 203 -17.77 -10.23 -5.72
N LEU A 204 -17.21 -10.49 -4.54
CA LEU A 204 -17.96 -11.03 -3.40
C LEU A 204 -19.10 -10.11 -2.94
N ASP A 205 -18.88 -8.79 -2.96
CA ASP A 205 -19.92 -7.82 -2.59
C ASP A 205 -21.08 -7.83 -3.58
N ARG A 206 -20.81 -7.94 -4.89
CA ARG A 206 -21.86 -8.02 -5.92
C ARG A 206 -22.73 -9.26 -5.74
N HIS A 207 -22.13 -10.42 -5.54
CA HIS A 207 -22.92 -11.67 -5.32
C HIS A 207 -23.80 -11.60 -4.08
N ARG A 208 -23.39 -10.88 -3.02
CA ARG A 208 -24.19 -10.70 -1.81
C ARG A 208 -25.35 -9.71 -1.98
N SER A 209 -25.31 -8.84 -2.94
CA SER A 209 -26.38 -7.88 -3.23
C SER A 209 -27.44 -8.43 -4.20
N GLU A 210 -27.13 -9.55 -4.88
CA GLU A 210 -28.00 -10.21 -5.86
C GLU A 210 -28.77 -11.42 -5.26
N GLY A 211 -28.38 -11.91 -4.10
CA GLY A 211 -29.00 -13.01 -3.36
C GLY A 211 -29.71 -12.55 -2.09
#